data_1cda0b046bcc23a6372bf4a418d8b4eb
#
_entry.id   1cda0b046bcc23a6372bf4a418d8b4eb
#
_cell.length_a   1.000
_cell.length_b   1.000
_cell.length_c   1.000
_cell.angle_alpha   90.00
_cell.angle_beta   90.00
_cell.angle_gamma   90.00
#
_symmetry.space_group_name_H-M   'P 1'
#
loop_
_entity.id
_entity.type
_entity.pdbx_description
1 polymer ?
#
loop_
_entity_poly.entity_id
_entity_poly.type
_entity_poly.pdbx_seq_one_letter_code
_entity_poly.pdbx_strand_id
1 'polypeptide(L)'
;GLNEFYRQFPRTTEHAFRDETKNSIFNLVKIYEQIDYNEGIGSSAVVTSGNFQWIGGVKDSKVVFNPDPKGRFKVSWVPPAHLQNRLIVKNGIKYPGNEHMGCFGCDSYDISGTVDGRGSNGSLHGLTKFSMEDAPANTFFLEYISRPPTAEIFFEDVLMACVFYGMPILAENNKPRLLYYMRRRGYRGFSMNRPDKVWNKLSVAEKEIGGIPNSSEDIKQAHAAAIEMYINSHVGHLGDGQYGTTYFNETLNDWAKFDINKRTKHDASISSGLAIMACNRHLYKPVSVRTRQKVNISIAKYNNDGNYSEIIKRK
;
A
#
# COMPACT_ATOMS: atom_id res chain seq x y z
N GLY A 1 -8.42 -31.49 12.52
CA GLY A 1 -7.54 -30.82 11.55
C GLY A 1 -6.21 -30.44 12.18
N LEU A 2 -5.31 -29.80 11.42
CA LEU A 2 -3.96 -29.43 11.87
C LEU A 2 -3.98 -28.50 13.09
N ASN A 3 -4.92 -27.55 13.14
CA ASN A 3 -5.10 -26.64 14.28
C ASN A 3 -5.54 -27.38 15.55
N GLU A 4 -6.39 -28.39 15.45
CA GLU A 4 -6.77 -29.23 16.57
C GLU A 4 -5.56 -30.02 17.11
N PHE A 5 -4.71 -30.51 16.20
CA PHE A 5 -3.46 -31.15 16.56
C PHE A 5 -2.52 -30.20 17.32
N TYR A 6 -2.33 -28.99 16.82
CA TYR A 6 -1.49 -27.99 17.50
C TYR A 6 -2.06 -27.53 18.84
N ARG A 7 -3.37 -27.52 19.00
CA ARG A 7 -4.02 -27.22 20.28
C ARG A 7 -3.77 -28.32 21.31
N GLN A 8 -3.80 -29.57 20.86
CA GLN A 8 -3.53 -30.71 21.74
C GLN A 8 -2.04 -30.94 22.01
N PHE A 9 -1.18 -30.59 21.03
CA PHE A 9 0.29 -30.74 21.09
C PHE A 9 0.98 -29.45 20.70
N PRO A 10 0.83 -28.39 21.51
CA PRO A 10 1.38 -27.07 21.15
C PRO A 10 2.90 -27.07 21.23
N ARG A 11 3.55 -26.55 20.18
CA ARG A 11 4.98 -26.25 20.17
C ARG A 11 5.30 -24.89 20.78
N THR A 12 4.32 -23.97 20.78
CA THR A 12 4.40 -22.64 21.35
C THR A 12 3.13 -22.33 22.13
N THR A 13 3.18 -21.31 23.00
CA THR A 13 2.01 -20.83 23.74
C THR A 13 0.90 -20.38 22.77
N GLU A 14 1.26 -19.81 21.64
CA GLU A 14 0.31 -19.37 20.61
C GLU A 14 -0.41 -20.55 19.96
N HIS A 15 0.29 -21.67 19.75
CA HIS A 15 -0.34 -22.90 19.24
C HIS A 15 -1.43 -23.45 20.19
N ALA A 16 -1.21 -23.32 21.51
CA ALA A 16 -2.17 -23.78 22.52
C ALA A 16 -3.50 -23.01 22.49
N PHE A 17 -3.44 -21.74 22.05
CA PHE A 17 -4.58 -20.82 22.06
C PHE A 17 -5.15 -20.53 20.66
N ARG A 18 -4.79 -21.31 19.64
CA ARG A 18 -5.41 -21.26 18.32
C ARG A 18 -6.86 -21.70 18.42
N ASP A 19 -7.75 -20.73 18.41
CA ASP A 19 -9.19 -20.98 18.51
C ASP A 19 -9.86 -20.66 17.16
N GLU A 20 -10.31 -21.68 16.47
CA GLU A 20 -11.05 -21.56 15.19
C GLU A 20 -12.43 -20.93 15.36
N THR A 21 -12.92 -20.84 16.60
CA THR A 21 -14.26 -20.34 16.92
C THR A 21 -14.27 -18.85 17.28
N LYS A 22 -13.11 -18.19 17.39
CA LYS A 22 -13.06 -16.75 17.63
C LYS A 22 -13.52 -15.98 16.41
N ASN A 23 -14.34 -15.00 16.67
CA ASN A 23 -15.08 -14.08 15.81
C ASN A 23 -14.32 -13.35 14.69
N SER A 24 -13.20 -13.89 14.19
CA SER A 24 -12.57 -13.38 12.99
C SER A 24 -13.46 -13.67 11.79
N ILE A 25 -13.73 -12.63 11.00
CA ILE A 25 -14.47 -12.77 9.74
C ILE A 25 -13.61 -13.38 8.62
N PHE A 26 -12.30 -13.60 8.87
CA PHE A 26 -11.33 -14.08 7.89
C PHE A 26 -11.06 -15.58 8.00
N ASN A 27 -10.52 -16.16 6.94
CA ASN A 27 -10.15 -17.56 6.87
C ASN A 27 -8.92 -17.86 7.74
N LEU A 28 -9.16 -18.26 8.98
CA LEU A 28 -8.11 -18.55 9.97
C LEU A 28 -7.19 -19.70 9.56
N VAL A 29 -7.71 -20.70 8.83
CA VAL A 29 -6.90 -21.83 8.35
C VAL A 29 -5.76 -21.32 7.47
N LYS A 30 -6.07 -20.52 6.47
CA LYS A 30 -5.06 -19.94 5.56
C LYS A 30 -4.06 -19.02 6.27
N ILE A 31 -4.54 -18.24 7.24
CA ILE A 31 -3.66 -17.35 8.02
C ILE A 31 -2.66 -18.18 8.83
N TYR A 32 -3.12 -19.22 9.54
CA TYR A 32 -2.23 -20.03 10.35
C TYR A 32 -1.30 -20.92 9.51
N GLU A 33 -1.75 -21.44 8.37
CA GLU A 33 -0.87 -22.11 7.40
C GLU A 33 0.29 -21.21 6.95
N GLN A 34 -0.01 -19.93 6.70
CA GLN A 34 1.02 -18.96 6.32
C GLN A 34 2.00 -18.67 7.46
N ILE A 35 1.49 -18.52 8.70
CA ILE A 35 2.34 -18.29 9.87
C ILE A 35 3.28 -19.49 10.08
N ASP A 36 2.74 -20.71 10.02
CA ASP A 36 3.53 -21.94 10.18
C ASP A 36 4.61 -22.06 9.09
N TYR A 37 4.26 -21.72 7.84
CA TYR A 37 5.22 -21.67 6.75
C TYR A 37 6.33 -20.62 7.00
N ASN A 38 5.97 -19.42 7.40
CA ASN A 38 6.93 -18.35 7.70
C ASN A 38 7.88 -18.71 8.85
N GLU A 39 7.38 -19.40 9.88
CA GLU A 39 8.22 -19.91 10.97
C GLU A 39 9.17 -21.03 10.48
N GLY A 40 8.67 -21.90 9.60
CA GLY A 40 9.43 -23.01 9.04
C GLY A 40 10.60 -22.56 8.17
N ILE A 41 10.43 -21.52 7.36
CA ILE A 41 11.52 -20.96 6.51
C ILE A 41 12.47 -20.03 7.28
N GLY A 42 12.07 -19.61 8.49
CA GLY A 42 12.77 -18.57 9.24
C GLY A 42 12.53 -17.19 8.65
N SER A 43 11.61 -16.42 9.20
CA SER A 43 11.21 -15.09 8.67
C SER A 43 12.40 -14.13 8.48
N SER A 44 13.45 -14.25 9.31
CA SER A 44 14.70 -13.49 9.18
C SER A 44 15.51 -13.77 7.90
N ALA A 45 15.23 -14.87 7.21
CA ALA A 45 15.87 -15.16 5.92
C ALA A 45 15.27 -14.34 4.76
N VAL A 46 14.02 -13.87 4.91
CA VAL A 46 13.28 -13.13 3.87
C VAL A 46 13.06 -11.68 4.25
N VAL A 47 12.86 -11.38 5.54
CA VAL A 47 12.51 -10.05 6.04
C VAL A 47 13.71 -9.40 6.69
N THR A 48 14.08 -8.22 6.21
CA THR A 48 15.15 -7.38 6.76
C THR A 48 14.56 -6.20 7.51
N SER A 49 14.96 -6.03 8.78
CA SER A 49 14.63 -4.81 9.54
C SER A 49 15.58 -3.68 9.17
N GLY A 50 15.08 -2.44 9.18
CA GLY A 50 15.90 -1.28 8.85
C GLY A 50 15.16 0.04 8.97
N ASN A 51 15.82 1.11 8.53
CA ASN A 51 15.26 2.46 8.48
C ASN A 51 15.57 3.12 7.13
N PHE A 52 14.64 3.94 6.66
CA PHE A 52 14.90 4.83 5.53
C PHE A 52 15.54 6.13 6.03
N GLN A 53 16.45 6.66 5.23
CA GLN A 53 17.13 7.92 5.55
C GLN A 53 17.36 8.74 4.29
N TRP A 54 17.23 10.07 4.40
CA TRP A 54 17.65 10.99 3.36
C TRP A 54 19.17 10.98 3.21
N ILE A 55 19.68 10.95 1.98
CA ILE A 55 21.13 10.96 1.73
C ILE A 55 21.73 12.23 2.33
N GLY A 56 22.77 12.07 3.14
CA GLY A 56 23.44 13.16 3.83
C GLY A 56 22.59 13.90 4.85
N GLY A 57 21.46 13.33 5.28
CA GLY A 57 20.50 13.98 6.19
C GLY A 57 19.73 15.15 5.55
N VAL A 58 19.89 15.38 4.25
CA VAL A 58 19.27 16.48 3.52
C VAL A 58 17.85 16.09 3.11
N LYS A 59 16.84 16.71 3.72
CA LYS A 59 15.43 16.44 3.40
C LYS A 59 15.15 16.70 1.91
N ASP A 60 14.26 15.89 1.33
CA ASP A 60 13.86 15.94 -0.08
C ASP A 60 14.97 15.60 -1.10
N SER A 61 16.09 15.05 -0.63
CA SER A 61 17.11 14.40 -1.45
C SER A 61 16.66 12.99 -1.86
N LYS A 62 17.59 12.12 -2.26
CA LYS A 62 17.31 10.70 -2.43
C LYS A 62 17.25 10.00 -1.07
N VAL A 63 16.49 8.92 -1.01
CA VAL A 63 16.36 8.07 0.18
C VAL A 63 17.16 6.80 -0.02
N VAL A 64 17.78 6.30 1.05
CA VAL A 64 18.43 5.00 1.13
C VAL A 64 17.77 4.17 2.23
N PHE A 65 17.74 2.84 2.03
CA PHE A 65 17.36 1.89 3.06
C PHE A 65 18.63 1.38 3.75
N ASN A 66 18.69 1.55 5.05
CA ASN A 66 19.81 1.07 5.89
C ASN A 66 19.32 -0.10 6.76
N PRO A 67 19.83 -1.32 6.54
CA PRO A 67 19.54 -2.44 7.42
C PRO A 67 19.96 -2.14 8.86
N ASP A 68 19.06 -2.41 9.81
CA ASP A 68 19.27 -2.23 11.23
C ASP A 68 18.36 -3.22 11.98
N PRO A 69 18.89 -4.14 12.80
CA PRO A 69 18.07 -5.07 13.56
C PRO A 69 17.04 -4.40 14.50
N LYS A 70 17.28 -3.14 14.89
CA LYS A 70 16.37 -2.31 15.70
C LYS A 70 15.55 -1.32 14.85
N GLY A 71 15.63 -1.45 13.52
CA GLY A 71 14.88 -0.62 12.59
C GLY A 71 13.37 -0.79 12.73
N ARG A 72 12.65 0.27 12.45
CA ARG A 72 11.17 0.30 12.55
C ARG A 72 10.47 -0.34 11.37
N PHE A 73 11.14 -0.43 10.23
CA PHE A 73 10.61 -1.06 9.02
C PHE A 73 11.03 -2.52 8.93
N LYS A 74 10.11 -3.37 8.51
CA LYS A 74 10.36 -4.73 8.07
C LYS A 74 10.14 -4.79 6.56
N VAL A 75 11.12 -5.25 5.80
CA VAL A 75 11.13 -5.21 4.34
C VAL A 75 11.46 -6.58 3.80
N SER A 76 10.62 -7.13 2.91
CA SER A 76 10.86 -8.41 2.23
C SER A 76 11.32 -8.24 0.79
N TRP A 77 11.20 -7.05 0.21
CA TRP A 77 11.67 -6.74 -1.14
C TRP A 77 12.14 -5.30 -1.25
N VAL A 78 13.32 -5.12 -1.83
CA VAL A 78 13.91 -3.82 -2.16
C VAL A 78 13.94 -3.70 -3.69
N PRO A 79 13.42 -2.62 -4.28
CA PRO A 79 13.42 -2.46 -5.72
C PRO A 79 14.85 -2.33 -6.28
N PRO A 80 15.09 -2.79 -7.53
CA PRO A 80 16.35 -2.54 -8.21
C PRO A 80 16.71 -1.05 -8.24
N ALA A 81 18.00 -0.73 -8.29
CA ALA A 81 18.51 0.65 -8.16
C ALA A 81 17.87 1.63 -9.15
N HIS A 82 17.55 1.19 -10.37
CA HIS A 82 16.93 2.04 -11.39
C HIS A 82 15.46 2.40 -11.11
N LEU A 83 14.80 1.67 -10.20
CA LEU A 83 13.44 1.93 -9.74
C LEU A 83 13.38 2.72 -8.45
N GLN A 84 14.51 2.81 -7.72
CA GLN A 84 14.56 3.56 -6.46
C GLN A 84 14.49 5.07 -6.71
N ASN A 85 13.78 5.78 -5.83
CA ASN A 85 13.67 7.25 -5.85
C ASN A 85 13.13 7.83 -7.17
N ARG A 86 12.29 7.10 -7.89
CA ARG A 86 11.68 7.61 -9.12
C ARG A 86 10.58 8.61 -8.81
N LEU A 87 10.82 9.86 -9.17
CA LEU A 87 9.91 10.98 -8.98
C LEU A 87 9.63 11.65 -10.33
N ILE A 88 8.39 12.12 -10.49
CA ILE A 88 7.96 12.96 -11.60
C ILE A 88 7.53 14.30 -11.02
N VAL A 89 8.15 15.40 -11.45
CA VAL A 89 7.78 16.74 -10.99
C VAL A 89 6.94 17.43 -12.05
N LYS A 90 5.74 17.88 -11.67
CA LYS A 90 4.83 18.66 -12.54
C LYS A 90 4.30 19.85 -11.75
N ASN A 91 4.54 21.06 -12.24
CA ASN A 91 4.09 22.32 -11.61
C ASN A 91 4.48 22.41 -10.12
N GLY A 92 5.73 22.02 -9.79
CA GLY A 92 6.23 22.03 -8.42
C GLY A 92 5.71 20.92 -7.50
N ILE A 93 4.81 20.05 -7.98
CA ILE A 93 4.29 18.92 -7.23
C ILE A 93 5.03 17.65 -7.65
N LYS A 94 5.46 16.87 -6.66
CA LYS A 94 6.13 15.58 -6.84
C LYS A 94 5.11 14.46 -6.90
N TYR A 95 5.25 13.58 -7.89
CA TYR A 95 4.42 12.41 -8.13
C TYR A 95 5.26 11.13 -8.09
N PRO A 96 4.67 9.99 -7.72
CA PRO A 96 5.37 8.71 -7.74
C PRO A 96 5.68 8.28 -9.17
N GLY A 97 6.93 7.87 -9.42
CA GLY A 97 7.37 7.38 -10.73
C GLY A 97 7.00 5.93 -11.02
N ASN A 98 6.67 5.16 -9.97
CA ASN A 98 6.31 3.73 -10.05
C ASN A 98 4.85 3.49 -9.63
N GLU A 99 3.93 4.41 -9.91
CA GLU A 99 2.53 4.35 -9.46
C GLU A 99 1.79 3.08 -9.89
N HIS A 100 2.24 2.44 -10.96
CA HIS A 100 1.66 1.22 -11.51
C HIS A 100 2.19 -0.07 -10.86
N MET A 101 3.30 -0.03 -10.11
CA MET A 101 3.93 -1.21 -9.55
C MET A 101 3.34 -1.64 -8.21
N GLY A 102 2.88 -0.71 -7.41
CA GLY A 102 2.34 -0.99 -6.09
C GLY A 102 1.75 0.25 -5.43
N CYS A 103 1.26 0.07 -4.22
CA CYS A 103 0.69 1.14 -3.41
C CYS A 103 1.01 0.91 -1.93
N PHE A 104 1.05 1.99 -1.18
CA PHE A 104 1.04 1.95 0.27
C PHE A 104 -0.37 2.17 0.81
N GLY A 105 -0.68 1.51 1.94
CA GLY A 105 -1.82 1.82 2.79
C GLY A 105 -1.33 2.28 4.15
N CYS A 106 -1.96 3.31 4.72
CA CYS A 106 -1.51 3.90 5.98
C CYS A 106 -2.66 4.22 6.92
N ASP A 107 -2.53 3.76 8.15
CA ASP A 107 -3.29 4.27 9.31
C ASP A 107 -2.38 5.17 10.12
N SER A 108 -2.68 6.47 10.14
CA SER A 108 -1.88 7.48 10.81
C SER A 108 -2.48 7.88 12.15
N TYR A 109 -1.68 8.54 13.00
CA TYR A 109 -2.13 9.17 14.21
C TYR A 109 -1.76 10.66 14.24
N ASP A 110 -2.61 11.48 14.84
CA ASP A 110 -2.44 12.93 14.86
C ASP A 110 -1.76 13.45 16.12
N ILE A 111 -1.88 12.73 17.25
CA ILE A 111 -1.42 13.17 18.57
C ILE A 111 -0.26 12.31 19.04
N SER A 112 0.88 12.93 19.34
CA SER A 112 2.09 12.24 19.76
C SER A 112 2.00 11.68 21.19
N GLY A 113 1.28 12.34 22.09
CA GLY A 113 1.08 11.92 23.48
C GLY A 113 -0.37 11.51 23.76
N THR A 114 -0.54 10.47 24.56
CA THR A 114 -1.81 10.13 25.21
C THR A 114 -1.60 10.17 26.70
N VAL A 115 -2.61 10.66 27.43
CA VAL A 115 -2.55 10.82 28.89
C VAL A 115 -2.22 9.49 29.60
N ASP A 116 -2.62 8.36 29.00
CA ASP A 116 -2.48 7.01 29.55
C ASP A 116 -1.33 6.19 28.93
N GLY A 117 -0.51 6.76 28.05
CA GLY A 117 0.57 6.02 27.35
C GLY A 117 0.07 4.91 26.39
N ARG A 118 -1.24 4.73 26.23
CA ARG A 118 -1.90 3.67 25.43
C ARG A 118 -2.42 4.19 24.09
N GLY A 119 -1.59 4.91 23.34
CA GLY A 119 -1.98 5.37 22.00
C GLY A 119 -1.85 4.27 20.96
N SER A 120 -2.74 4.30 19.92
CA SER A 120 -2.60 3.48 18.71
C SER A 120 -1.25 3.72 18.05
N ASN A 121 -0.67 2.68 17.44
CA ASN A 121 0.52 2.82 16.59
C ASN A 121 0.17 3.53 15.29
N GLY A 122 1.18 4.09 14.63
CA GLY A 122 1.09 4.35 13.21
C GLY A 122 1.44 3.09 12.45
N SER A 123 0.73 2.81 11.38
CA SER A 123 0.95 1.63 10.57
C SER A 123 1.00 1.95 9.08
N LEU A 124 1.97 1.33 8.37
CA LEU A 124 2.16 1.47 6.93
C LEU A 124 2.44 0.08 6.34
N HIS A 125 1.71 -0.27 5.30
CA HIS A 125 1.97 -1.47 4.52
C HIS A 125 2.18 -1.14 3.05
N GLY A 126 3.19 -1.76 2.44
CA GLY A 126 3.43 -1.68 1.00
C GLY A 126 3.05 -2.98 0.32
N LEU A 127 2.24 -2.89 -0.74
CA LEU A 127 1.77 -4.02 -1.53
C LEU A 127 2.10 -3.80 -3.01
N THR A 128 2.72 -4.78 -3.66
CA THR A 128 2.91 -4.80 -5.10
C THR A 128 1.63 -5.29 -5.80
N LYS A 129 1.41 -4.78 -7.02
CA LYS A 129 0.30 -5.21 -7.88
C LYS A 129 0.65 -6.48 -8.64
N PHE A 130 -0.30 -6.92 -9.47
CA PHE A 130 -0.10 -8.04 -10.36
C PHE A 130 1.02 -7.74 -11.38
N SER A 131 1.90 -8.71 -11.53
CA SER A 131 2.92 -8.87 -12.57
C SER A 131 3.54 -7.60 -13.16
N MET A 132 4.60 -7.14 -12.54
CA MET A 132 5.59 -6.26 -13.16
C MET A 132 6.93 -6.97 -13.17
N GLU A 133 7.72 -6.79 -14.23
CA GLU A 133 8.96 -7.54 -14.49
C GLU A 133 9.97 -7.49 -13.33
N ASP A 134 10.02 -6.37 -12.60
CA ASP A 134 11.00 -6.12 -11.55
C ASP A 134 10.44 -6.20 -10.11
N ALA A 135 9.17 -6.58 -9.95
CA ALA A 135 8.52 -6.66 -8.64
C ALA A 135 7.80 -7.99 -8.44
N PRO A 136 7.80 -8.56 -7.23
CA PRO A 136 6.99 -9.73 -6.91
C PRO A 136 5.50 -9.38 -7.06
N ALA A 137 4.69 -10.31 -7.61
CA ALA A 137 3.27 -10.06 -7.83
C ALA A 137 2.46 -10.23 -6.54
N ASN A 138 1.52 -9.32 -6.29
CA ASN A 138 0.55 -9.39 -5.17
C ASN A 138 1.21 -9.67 -3.80
N THR A 139 2.37 -9.09 -3.55
CA THR A 139 3.19 -9.37 -2.36
C THR A 139 3.24 -8.15 -1.45
N PHE A 140 2.94 -8.35 -0.17
CA PHE A 140 3.31 -7.36 0.83
C PHE A 140 4.82 -7.33 0.98
N PHE A 141 5.42 -6.19 0.66
CA PHE A 141 6.87 -6.03 0.64
C PHE A 141 7.40 -5.19 1.81
N LEU A 142 6.52 -4.49 2.51
CA LEU A 142 6.90 -3.63 3.64
C LEU A 142 5.80 -3.64 4.70
N GLU A 143 6.23 -3.78 5.95
CA GLU A 143 5.46 -3.58 7.17
C GLU A 143 6.17 -2.55 8.05
N TYR A 144 5.42 -1.58 8.56
CA TYR A 144 5.82 -0.67 9.62
C TYR A 144 4.67 -0.56 10.62
N ILE A 145 4.92 -0.96 11.85
CA ILE A 145 3.98 -0.82 12.96
C ILE A 145 4.77 -0.25 14.12
N SER A 146 4.65 1.04 14.37
CA SER A 146 5.45 1.71 15.39
C SER A 146 4.80 3.01 15.84
N ARG A 147 5.15 3.42 17.06
CA ARG A 147 4.79 4.72 17.61
C ARG A 147 6.05 5.47 18.02
N PRO A 148 6.72 6.17 17.10
CA PRO A 148 7.86 7.02 17.46
C PRO A 148 7.45 8.15 18.41
N PRO A 149 8.41 8.78 19.07
CA PRO A 149 8.16 9.82 20.10
C PRO A 149 7.31 10.99 19.61
N THR A 150 7.37 11.33 18.32
CA THR A 150 6.54 12.38 17.72
C THR A 150 5.87 11.89 16.44
N ALA A 151 4.69 12.43 16.13
CA ALA A 151 3.96 12.11 14.90
C ALA A 151 4.73 12.56 13.67
N GLU A 152 5.51 13.63 13.77
CA GLU A 152 6.35 14.15 12.67
C GLU A 152 7.44 13.15 12.26
N ILE A 153 8.01 12.37 13.19
CA ILE A 153 8.95 11.29 12.86
C ILE A 153 8.23 10.22 12.04
N PHE A 154 7.03 9.82 12.45
CA PHE A 154 6.21 8.87 11.70
C PHE A 154 5.89 9.40 10.28
N PHE A 155 5.50 10.68 10.16
CA PHE A 155 5.20 11.27 8.86
C PHE A 155 6.41 11.32 7.94
N GLU A 156 7.60 11.59 8.49
CA GLU A 156 8.85 11.59 7.74
C GLU A 156 9.23 10.17 7.30
N ASP A 157 9.08 9.18 8.19
CA ASP A 157 9.30 7.76 7.88
C ASP A 157 8.41 7.29 6.72
N VAL A 158 7.10 7.60 6.79
CA VAL A 158 6.14 7.27 5.72
C VAL A 158 6.51 7.94 4.41
N LEU A 159 6.87 9.23 4.44
CA LEU A 159 7.25 9.96 3.25
C LEU A 159 8.53 9.36 2.61
N MET A 160 9.54 9.04 3.42
CA MET A 160 10.77 8.43 2.92
C MET A 160 10.50 7.06 2.26
N ALA A 161 9.66 6.22 2.86
CA ALA A 161 9.27 4.95 2.24
C ALA A 161 8.59 5.16 0.89
N CYS A 162 7.60 6.07 0.82
CA CYS A 162 6.92 6.40 -0.43
C CYS A 162 7.90 6.90 -1.51
N VAL A 163 8.85 7.77 -1.15
CA VAL A 163 9.86 8.31 -2.07
C VAL A 163 10.81 7.23 -2.54
N PHE A 164 11.33 6.40 -1.64
CA PHE A 164 12.26 5.33 -1.97
C PHE A 164 11.69 4.36 -3.00
N TYR A 165 10.45 3.90 -2.78
CA TYR A 165 9.76 3.00 -3.71
C TYR A 165 9.17 3.71 -4.93
N GLY A 166 9.00 5.02 -4.88
CA GLY A 166 8.33 5.79 -5.93
C GLY A 166 6.86 5.39 -6.11
N MET A 167 6.18 4.96 -5.05
CA MET A 167 4.81 4.43 -5.06
C MET A 167 3.83 5.34 -4.31
N PRO A 168 2.56 5.42 -4.75
CA PRO A 168 1.53 6.24 -4.10
C PRO A 168 1.04 5.61 -2.79
N ILE A 169 0.36 6.42 -1.99
CA ILE A 169 -0.19 6.03 -0.70
C ILE A 169 -1.68 6.35 -0.59
N LEU A 170 -2.47 5.39 -0.10
CA LEU A 170 -3.83 5.60 0.37
C LEU A 170 -3.83 5.64 1.89
N ALA A 171 -4.04 6.80 2.46
CA ALA A 171 -4.07 6.99 3.90
C ALA A 171 -5.49 7.32 4.39
N GLU A 172 -5.77 6.96 5.63
CA GLU A 172 -6.98 7.40 6.31
C GLU A 172 -6.98 8.93 6.46
N ASN A 173 -8.08 9.59 6.09
CA ASN A 173 -8.18 11.06 6.16
C ASN A 173 -9.00 11.57 7.35
N ASN A 174 -9.49 10.69 8.22
CA ASN A 174 -10.09 11.07 9.52
C ASN A 174 -9.06 11.72 10.45
N LYS A 175 -7.76 11.38 10.22
CA LYS A 175 -6.60 11.97 10.88
C LYS A 175 -5.69 12.59 9.80
N PRO A 176 -5.97 13.82 9.35
CA PRO A 176 -5.43 14.35 8.11
C PRO A 176 -4.02 14.95 8.21
N ARG A 177 -3.38 14.98 9.38
CA ARG A 177 -2.09 15.66 9.57
C ARG A 177 -0.98 15.11 8.67
N LEU A 178 -0.90 13.79 8.48
CA LEU A 178 0.03 13.17 7.53
C LEU A 178 -0.17 13.72 6.10
N LEU A 179 -1.42 13.78 5.64
CA LEU A 179 -1.76 14.23 4.29
C LEU A 179 -1.43 15.72 4.08
N TYR A 180 -1.71 16.56 5.09
CA TYR A 180 -1.29 17.96 5.09
C TYR A 180 0.24 18.11 5.13
N TYR A 181 0.93 17.23 5.88
CA TYR A 181 2.40 17.21 5.91
C TYR A 181 2.96 16.92 4.51
N MET A 182 2.49 15.86 3.85
CA MET A 182 2.91 15.51 2.49
C MET A 182 2.62 16.65 1.50
N ARG A 183 1.43 17.26 1.57
CA ARG A 183 1.07 18.40 0.71
C ARG A 183 2.01 19.59 0.90
N ARG A 184 2.28 20.01 2.14
CA ARG A 184 3.19 21.14 2.45
C ARG A 184 4.61 20.89 1.96
N ARG A 185 5.06 19.63 1.91
CA ARG A 185 6.37 19.21 1.40
C ARG A 185 6.39 19.07 -0.13
N GLY A 186 5.29 19.35 -0.82
CA GLY A 186 5.18 19.22 -2.27
C GLY A 186 4.92 17.80 -2.79
N TYR A 187 4.54 16.86 -1.91
CA TYR A 187 4.25 15.46 -2.25
C TYR A 187 2.75 15.14 -2.34
N ARG A 188 1.89 16.14 -2.58
CA ARG A 188 0.45 15.88 -2.76
C ARG A 188 0.18 14.83 -3.85
N GLY A 189 1.04 14.73 -4.87
CA GLY A 189 0.91 13.78 -5.95
C GLY A 189 1.03 12.31 -5.51
N PHE A 190 1.65 12.03 -4.37
CA PHE A 190 1.72 10.69 -3.79
C PHE A 190 0.44 10.28 -3.08
N SER A 191 -0.33 11.23 -2.53
CA SER A 191 -1.57 10.93 -1.82
C SER A 191 -2.67 10.58 -2.82
N MET A 192 -3.13 9.34 -2.77
CA MET A 192 -4.25 8.86 -3.58
C MET A 192 -5.56 9.45 -3.10
N ASN A 193 -6.47 9.69 -4.04
CA ASN A 193 -7.86 9.95 -3.68
C ASN A 193 -8.58 8.62 -3.42
N ARG A 194 -9.67 8.69 -2.67
CA ARG A 194 -10.47 7.50 -2.35
C ARG A 194 -10.89 6.73 -3.62
N PRO A 195 -10.74 5.40 -3.61
CA PRO A 195 -10.95 4.59 -4.81
C PRO A 195 -12.42 4.43 -5.22
N ASP A 196 -13.35 4.61 -4.32
CA ASP A 196 -14.79 4.41 -4.54
C ASP A 196 -15.50 5.58 -5.25
N LYS A 197 -14.83 6.75 -5.39
CA LYS A 197 -15.38 7.92 -6.05
C LYS A 197 -14.58 8.39 -7.26
N VAL A 198 -15.27 8.85 -8.27
CA VAL A 198 -14.65 9.56 -9.41
C VAL A 198 -14.29 10.99 -9.02
N TRP A 199 -13.27 11.57 -9.67
CA TRP A 199 -12.76 12.91 -9.36
C TRP A 199 -13.84 14.00 -9.22
N ASN A 200 -14.81 14.00 -10.11
CA ASN A 200 -15.87 15.03 -10.12
C ASN A 200 -16.82 14.95 -8.91
N LYS A 201 -16.89 13.78 -8.24
CA LYS A 201 -17.71 13.56 -7.05
C LYS A 201 -16.97 13.78 -5.74
N LEU A 202 -15.68 14.11 -5.80
CA LEU A 202 -14.86 14.44 -4.62
C LEU A 202 -15.17 15.86 -4.15
N SER A 203 -15.25 16.05 -2.83
CA SER A 203 -15.30 17.36 -2.20
C SER A 203 -14.01 18.15 -2.45
N VAL A 204 -14.04 19.46 -2.19
CA VAL A 204 -12.86 20.32 -2.30
C VAL A 204 -11.75 19.83 -1.36
N ALA A 205 -12.08 19.50 -0.12
CA ALA A 205 -11.12 18.99 0.86
C ALA A 205 -10.50 17.64 0.42
N GLU A 206 -11.32 16.70 -0.10
CA GLU A 206 -10.81 15.43 -0.63
C GLU A 206 -9.86 15.63 -1.83
N LYS A 207 -10.12 16.60 -2.70
CA LYS A 207 -9.22 16.97 -3.82
C LYS A 207 -7.92 17.57 -3.31
N GLU A 208 -8.00 18.34 -2.25
CA GLU A 208 -6.87 19.07 -1.68
C GLU A 208 -5.81 18.16 -1.05
N ILE A 209 -6.21 17.18 -0.27
CA ILE A 209 -5.29 16.32 0.49
C ILE A 209 -5.31 14.84 0.07
N GLY A 210 -6.39 14.35 -0.52
CA GLY A 210 -6.60 12.94 -0.83
C GLY A 210 -7.04 12.12 0.38
N GLY A 211 -6.68 10.84 0.37
CA GLY A 211 -7.04 9.89 1.41
C GLY A 211 -8.46 9.34 1.30
N ILE A 212 -8.85 8.51 2.26
CA ILE A 212 -10.16 7.88 2.35
C ILE A 212 -10.72 8.00 3.77
N PRO A 213 -12.00 8.42 3.95
CA PRO A 213 -12.64 8.35 5.26
C PRO A 213 -12.95 6.89 5.59
N ASN A 214 -12.52 6.42 6.74
CA ASN A 214 -12.71 5.04 7.16
C ASN A 214 -13.84 4.90 8.21
N SER A 215 -14.83 5.78 8.16
CA SER A 215 -15.90 5.89 9.15
C SER A 215 -17.25 5.35 8.68
N SER A 216 -17.52 5.35 7.36
CA SER A 216 -18.81 4.85 6.83
C SER A 216 -18.83 3.31 6.80
N GLU A 217 -20.01 2.73 7.03
CA GLU A 217 -20.19 1.28 7.04
C GLU A 217 -19.82 0.65 5.70
N ASP A 218 -20.18 1.27 4.58
CA ASP A 218 -19.83 0.79 3.24
C ASP A 218 -18.32 0.66 3.04
N ILE A 219 -17.55 1.64 3.55
CA ILE A 219 -16.08 1.60 3.44
C ILE A 219 -15.50 0.53 4.36
N LYS A 220 -16.04 0.36 5.57
CA LYS A 220 -15.61 -0.70 6.48
C LYS A 220 -15.84 -2.08 5.89
N GLN A 221 -17.00 -2.32 5.28
CA GLN A 221 -17.33 -3.58 4.62
C GLN A 221 -16.44 -3.80 3.39
N ALA A 222 -16.25 -2.79 2.54
CA ALA A 222 -15.36 -2.88 1.39
C ALA A 222 -13.90 -3.16 1.79
N HIS A 223 -13.44 -2.57 2.87
CA HIS A 223 -12.12 -2.80 3.45
C HIS A 223 -11.96 -4.26 3.94
N ALA A 224 -12.93 -4.75 4.71
CA ALA A 224 -12.91 -6.12 5.21
C ALA A 224 -12.97 -7.14 4.06
N ALA A 225 -13.86 -6.92 3.09
CA ALA A 225 -13.96 -7.76 1.89
C ALA A 225 -12.66 -7.78 1.07
N ALA A 226 -11.95 -6.66 0.98
CA ALA A 226 -10.66 -6.59 0.29
C ALA A 226 -9.61 -7.48 0.97
N ILE A 227 -9.52 -7.47 2.30
CA ILE A 227 -8.61 -8.34 3.06
C ILE A 227 -9.02 -9.81 2.90
N GLU A 228 -10.31 -10.13 3.03
CA GLU A 228 -10.81 -11.50 2.87
C GLU A 228 -10.47 -12.08 1.49
N MET A 229 -10.70 -11.32 0.43
CA MET A 229 -10.36 -11.72 -0.94
C MET A 229 -8.85 -11.95 -1.10
N TYR A 230 -8.02 -11.08 -0.52
CA TYR A 230 -6.57 -11.22 -0.56
C TYR A 230 -6.12 -12.49 0.19
N ILE A 231 -6.63 -12.73 1.40
CA ILE A 231 -6.31 -13.92 2.19
C ILE A 231 -6.67 -15.19 1.40
N ASN A 232 -7.87 -15.25 0.84
CA ASN A 232 -8.32 -16.41 0.10
C ASN A 232 -7.48 -16.72 -1.14
N SER A 233 -6.91 -15.68 -1.78
CA SER A 233 -6.18 -15.79 -3.05
C SER A 233 -4.66 -15.88 -2.90
N HIS A 234 -4.08 -15.30 -1.84
CA HIS A 234 -2.63 -15.06 -1.76
C HIS A 234 -2.00 -15.44 -0.41
N VAL A 235 -2.73 -16.04 0.52
CA VAL A 235 -2.23 -16.42 1.84
C VAL A 235 -2.42 -17.91 2.08
N GLY A 236 -1.52 -18.52 2.85
CA GLY A 236 -1.54 -19.94 3.18
C GLY A 236 -1.16 -20.82 2.00
N HIS A 237 -1.57 -22.05 2.03
CA HIS A 237 -1.32 -23.02 0.98
C HIS A 237 -2.16 -22.69 -0.28
N LEU A 238 -1.49 -22.52 -1.42
CA LEU A 238 -2.11 -22.10 -2.71
C LEU A 238 -2.29 -23.27 -3.70
N GLY A 239 -1.89 -24.49 -3.32
CA GLY A 239 -1.84 -25.68 -4.17
C GLY A 239 -0.41 -25.98 -4.64
N ASP A 240 -0.20 -27.22 -5.12
CA ASP A 240 1.08 -27.72 -5.67
C ASP A 240 2.31 -27.43 -4.78
N GLY A 241 2.12 -27.42 -3.46
CA GLY A 241 3.20 -27.14 -2.50
C GLY A 241 3.63 -25.65 -2.42
N GLN A 242 2.91 -24.75 -3.10
CA GLN A 242 3.17 -23.33 -3.05
C GLN A 242 2.46 -22.66 -1.87
N TYR A 243 3.12 -21.68 -1.28
CA TYR A 243 2.57 -20.85 -0.21
C TYR A 243 2.53 -19.39 -0.61
N GLY A 244 1.68 -18.63 0.05
CA GLY A 244 1.60 -17.17 -0.10
C GLY A 244 2.91 -16.47 0.29
N THR A 245 3.07 -15.23 -0.16
CA THR A 245 4.28 -14.41 0.03
C THR A 245 4.10 -13.32 1.10
N THR A 246 3.13 -13.50 2.01
CA THR A 246 2.91 -12.59 3.14
C THR A 246 3.78 -13.02 4.31
N TYR A 247 4.98 -12.44 4.44
CA TYR A 247 6.00 -12.84 5.43
C TYR A 247 5.89 -12.12 6.78
N PHE A 248 4.92 -11.24 6.96
CA PHE A 248 4.77 -10.40 8.16
C PHE A 248 3.78 -11.02 9.16
N ASN A 249 4.33 -11.80 10.11
CA ASN A 249 3.50 -12.50 11.09
C ASN A 249 2.72 -11.57 12.02
N GLU A 250 3.18 -10.34 12.25
CA GLU A 250 2.44 -9.34 13.03
C GLU A 250 1.13 -8.96 12.34
N THR A 251 1.17 -8.70 11.04
CA THR A 251 -0.03 -8.45 10.22
C THR A 251 -0.96 -9.66 10.16
N LEU A 252 -0.41 -10.88 9.96
CA LEU A 252 -1.21 -12.11 9.94
C LEU A 252 -1.92 -12.36 11.27
N ASN A 253 -1.24 -12.11 12.40
CA ASN A 253 -1.82 -12.23 13.74
C ASN A 253 -2.88 -11.16 14.01
N ASP A 254 -2.72 -9.96 13.47
CA ASP A 254 -3.73 -8.91 13.58
C ASP A 254 -4.99 -9.26 12.75
N TRP A 255 -4.82 -9.79 11.53
CA TRP A 255 -5.94 -10.32 10.74
C TRP A 255 -6.67 -11.46 11.45
N ALA A 256 -5.93 -12.38 12.10
CA ALA A 256 -6.55 -13.48 12.84
C ALA A 256 -7.44 -13.03 14.00
N LYS A 257 -7.18 -11.83 14.54
CA LYS A 257 -7.92 -11.26 15.68
C LYS A 257 -8.89 -10.13 15.26
N PHE A 258 -8.98 -9.84 13.96
CA PHE A 258 -9.70 -8.67 13.45
C PHE A 258 -11.19 -8.71 13.78
N ASP A 259 -11.67 -7.65 14.43
CA ASP A 259 -13.07 -7.40 14.72
C ASP A 259 -13.52 -6.11 14.04
N ILE A 260 -14.44 -6.23 13.08
CA ILE A 260 -14.95 -5.10 12.29
C ILE A 260 -15.61 -4.03 13.18
N ASN A 261 -16.10 -4.41 14.36
CA ASN A 261 -16.75 -3.50 15.30
C ASN A 261 -15.76 -2.81 16.25
N LYS A 262 -14.51 -3.33 16.35
CA LYS A 262 -13.47 -2.83 17.27
C LYS A 262 -12.18 -2.45 16.52
N ARG A 263 -12.30 -1.88 15.36
CA ARG A 263 -11.21 -1.60 14.41
C ARG A 263 -10.04 -0.78 14.98
N THR A 264 -10.29 0.05 15.98
CA THR A 264 -9.27 0.91 16.62
C THR A 264 -8.13 0.15 17.31
N LYS A 265 -8.21 -1.18 17.40
CA LYS A 265 -7.18 -2.06 17.96
C LYS A 265 -6.38 -2.82 16.91
N HIS A 266 -6.66 -2.56 15.63
CA HIS A 266 -6.17 -3.35 14.50
C HIS A 266 -5.46 -2.46 13.47
N ASP A 267 -4.42 -1.73 13.92
CA ASP A 267 -3.69 -0.77 13.10
C ASP A 267 -3.08 -1.44 11.85
N ALA A 268 -2.55 -2.68 11.98
CA ALA A 268 -2.00 -3.45 10.87
C ALA A 268 -3.07 -3.87 9.85
N SER A 269 -4.24 -4.31 10.32
CA SER A 269 -5.36 -4.66 9.44
C SER A 269 -5.87 -3.43 8.68
N ILE A 270 -5.94 -2.26 9.33
CA ILE A 270 -6.40 -1.03 8.67
C ILE A 270 -5.45 -0.66 7.53
N SER A 271 -4.16 -0.54 7.80
CA SER A 271 -3.19 -0.10 6.79
C SER A 271 -3.01 -1.14 5.67
N SER A 272 -2.95 -2.44 5.99
CA SER A 272 -2.84 -3.49 4.96
C SER A 272 -4.08 -3.56 4.07
N GLY A 273 -5.29 -3.44 4.63
CA GLY A 273 -6.52 -3.37 3.85
C GLY A 273 -6.60 -2.15 2.95
N LEU A 274 -6.11 -0.99 3.40
CA LEU A 274 -6.00 0.21 2.56
C LEU A 274 -5.00 0.01 1.40
N ALA A 275 -3.89 -0.70 1.62
CA ALA A 275 -2.95 -1.06 0.56
C ALA A 275 -3.61 -1.95 -0.51
N ILE A 276 -4.39 -2.96 -0.09
CA ILE A 276 -5.14 -3.84 -0.99
C ILE A 276 -6.17 -3.03 -1.80
N MET A 277 -6.99 -2.20 -1.13
CA MET A 277 -7.97 -1.36 -1.80
C MET A 277 -7.33 -0.40 -2.81
N ALA A 278 -6.18 0.18 -2.47
CA ALA A 278 -5.41 1.05 -3.36
C ALA A 278 -4.91 0.29 -4.60
N CYS A 279 -4.38 -0.91 -4.44
CA CYS A 279 -3.91 -1.74 -5.54
C CYS A 279 -5.04 -2.20 -6.45
N ASN A 280 -6.17 -2.62 -5.90
CA ASN A 280 -7.31 -3.13 -6.66
C ASN A 280 -7.87 -2.10 -7.65
N ARG A 281 -7.92 -0.82 -7.28
CA ARG A 281 -8.39 0.23 -8.18
C ARG A 281 -7.53 0.38 -9.43
N HIS A 282 -6.24 0.24 -9.31
CA HIS A 282 -5.31 0.47 -10.42
C HIS A 282 -5.24 -0.69 -11.43
N LEU A 283 -5.74 -1.87 -11.08
CA LEU A 283 -5.85 -3.01 -12.00
C LEU A 283 -6.78 -2.70 -13.19
N TYR A 284 -7.72 -1.76 -13.03
CA TYR A 284 -8.73 -1.40 -14.02
C TYR A 284 -8.56 -0.01 -14.65
N LYS A 285 -7.43 0.67 -14.42
CA LYS A 285 -7.10 1.78 -15.29
C LYS A 285 -6.51 1.17 -16.57
N PRO A 286 -7.25 1.18 -17.68
CA PRO A 286 -6.59 0.96 -18.95
C PRO A 286 -5.51 2.04 -19.04
N VAL A 287 -4.28 1.65 -19.37
CA VAL A 287 -3.22 2.58 -19.73
C VAL A 287 -3.64 3.23 -21.03
N SER A 288 -4.59 4.14 -20.97
CA SER A 288 -4.90 5.04 -22.06
C SER A 288 -3.90 6.18 -22.05
N VAL A 289 -2.63 5.86 -22.18
CA VAL A 289 -1.74 6.73 -22.95
C VAL A 289 -2.09 6.46 -24.41
N ARG A 290 -3.30 6.70 -24.81
CA ARG A 290 -3.55 7.23 -26.14
C ARG A 290 -3.02 8.66 -26.09
N THR A 291 -1.72 8.81 -26.25
CA THR A 291 -1.22 9.96 -26.98
C THR A 291 -2.07 9.96 -28.24
N ARG A 292 -3.03 10.90 -28.30
CA ARG A 292 -3.69 11.19 -29.56
C ARG A 292 -2.54 11.64 -30.48
N GLN A 293 -1.98 10.69 -31.23
CA GLN A 293 -1.20 11.06 -32.39
C GLN A 293 -2.17 11.90 -33.20
N LYS A 294 -1.88 13.20 -33.30
CA LYS A 294 -2.55 14.04 -34.27
C LYS A 294 -2.20 13.44 -35.62
N VAL A 295 -3.06 12.60 -36.13
CA VAL A 295 -2.96 12.13 -37.51
C VAL A 295 -3.27 13.37 -38.32
N ASN A 296 -2.24 14.02 -38.85
CA ASN A 296 -2.39 15.08 -39.82
C ASN A 296 -2.87 14.42 -41.14
N ILE A 297 -4.16 14.34 -41.26
CA ILE A 297 -4.77 13.90 -42.52
C ILE A 297 -4.68 15.10 -43.45
N SER A 298 -3.79 15.00 -44.45
CA SER A 298 -3.75 15.97 -45.54
C SER A 298 -4.90 15.61 -46.51
N ILE A 299 -5.87 16.49 -46.59
CA ILE A 299 -6.99 16.34 -47.55
C ILE A 299 -6.59 17.06 -48.85
N ALA A 300 -6.49 16.31 -49.94
CA ALA A 300 -6.30 16.90 -51.25
C ALA A 300 -7.63 17.51 -51.75
N LYS A 301 -7.60 18.75 -52.18
CA LYS A 301 -8.72 19.42 -52.81
C LYS A 301 -8.47 19.41 -54.31
N TYR A 302 -9.46 18.91 -55.06
CA TYR A 302 -9.42 18.88 -56.51
C TYR A 302 -10.36 19.96 -57.07
N ASN A 303 -9.96 20.62 -58.12
CA ASN A 303 -10.83 21.53 -58.86
C ASN A 303 -11.87 20.73 -59.68
N ASN A 304 -12.91 21.42 -60.16
CA ASN A 304 -13.97 20.80 -60.98
C ASN A 304 -13.43 20.09 -62.22
N ASP A 305 -12.25 20.43 -62.67
CA ASP A 305 -11.57 19.83 -63.84
C ASP A 305 -10.70 18.60 -63.48
N GLY A 306 -10.80 18.11 -62.23
CA GLY A 306 -10.04 16.95 -61.74
C GLY A 306 -8.57 17.21 -61.45
N ASN A 307 -8.10 18.45 -61.56
CA ASN A 307 -6.72 18.82 -61.26
C ASN A 307 -6.55 19.15 -59.77
N TYR A 308 -5.39 18.76 -59.20
CA TYR A 308 -4.99 19.02 -57.82
C TYR A 308 -4.82 20.52 -57.57
N SER A 309 -5.50 21.06 -56.57
CA SER A 309 -5.44 22.49 -56.26
C SER A 309 -4.75 22.83 -54.96
N GLU A 310 -4.93 22.06 -53.93
CA GLU A 310 -4.40 22.44 -52.61
C GLU A 310 -4.39 21.25 -51.60
N ILE A 311 -3.38 21.22 -50.71
CA ILE A 311 -3.35 20.36 -49.52
C ILE A 311 -3.75 21.17 -48.29
N ILE A 312 -4.90 20.90 -47.73
CA ILE A 312 -5.32 21.51 -46.45
C ILE A 312 -4.75 20.67 -45.31
N LYS A 313 -3.74 21.22 -44.60
CA LYS A 313 -3.30 20.67 -43.32
C LYS A 313 -4.19 21.25 -42.21
N ARG A 314 -5.10 20.45 -41.65
CA ARG A 314 -5.77 20.85 -40.39
C ARG A 314 -4.78 20.67 -39.26
N LYS A 315 -4.51 21.78 -38.54
CA LYS A 315 -3.74 21.82 -37.28
C LYS A 315 -4.53 21.18 -36.13
#